data_f8bdffc9eb7dd3b02feb662c27220b9c
#
_entry.id   f8bdffc9eb7dd3b02feb662c27220b9c
#
_cell.length_a   1.000
_cell.length_b   1.000
_cell.length_c   1.000
_cell.angle_alpha   90.00
_cell.angle_beta   90.00
_cell.angle_gamma   90.00
#
_symmetry.space_group_name_H-M   'P 1'
#
loop_
_entity.id
_entity.type
_entity.pdbx_description
1 polymer ?
#
loop_
_entity_poly.entity_id
_entity_poly.type
_entity_poly.pdbx_seq_one_letter_code
_entity_poly.pdbx_strand_id
1 'polypeptide(L)'
;VGDNFFMNVYGKLMDSGKITIGNNVFIAPNVSIITEEHAMDAVQRAQGLEYTHPVTIGDNVWICTGAIVLPGVTIGDNSVIGAGSVVTKDIPPNSLAVGNPCRVIRTLEQE
;
A
#
# COMPACT_ATOMS: atom_id res chain seq x y z
N VAL A 1 -4.91 -9.84 -8.58
CA VAL A 1 -4.91 -10.26 -7.17
C VAL A 1 -4.80 -11.77 -7.09
N GLY A 2 -4.24 -12.26 -5.99
CA GLY A 2 -4.13 -13.70 -5.74
C GLY A 2 -5.40 -14.31 -5.13
N ASP A 3 -5.24 -15.50 -4.53
CA ASP A 3 -6.33 -16.23 -3.91
C ASP A 3 -6.68 -15.69 -2.53
N ASN A 4 -7.93 -15.84 -2.12
CA ASN A 4 -8.44 -15.44 -0.81
C ASN A 4 -8.22 -13.95 -0.50
N PHE A 5 -8.37 -13.13 -1.50
CA PHE A 5 -8.30 -11.68 -1.34
C PHE A 5 -9.62 -11.18 -0.74
N PHE A 6 -9.51 -10.32 0.26
CA PHE A 6 -10.66 -9.64 0.86
C PHE A 6 -10.38 -8.14 0.96
N MET A 7 -11.29 -7.34 0.44
CA MET A 7 -11.24 -5.88 0.55
C MET A 7 -12.58 -5.38 1.08
N ASN A 8 -12.53 -4.67 2.18
CA ASN A 8 -13.72 -4.14 2.82
C ASN A 8 -14.21 -2.86 2.11
N VAL A 9 -15.30 -2.27 2.63
CA VAL A 9 -16.01 -1.14 2.02
C VAL A 9 -15.12 0.10 1.86
N TYR A 10 -15.36 0.87 0.82
CA TYR A 10 -14.65 2.11 0.50
C TYR A 10 -13.15 1.92 0.26
N GLY A 11 -12.72 0.70 -0.04
CA GLY A 11 -11.37 0.47 -0.52
C GLY A 11 -11.18 1.08 -1.91
N LYS A 12 -10.00 1.63 -2.17
CA LYS A 12 -9.66 2.24 -3.45
C LYS A 12 -8.38 1.65 -3.99
N LEU A 13 -8.46 1.14 -5.21
CA LEU A 13 -7.31 0.68 -5.98
C LEU A 13 -7.16 1.64 -7.16
N MET A 14 -6.26 2.60 -7.03
CA MET A 14 -5.99 3.58 -8.08
C MET A 14 -4.87 3.04 -8.96
N ASP A 15 -5.26 2.28 -9.96
CA ASP A 15 -4.41 1.38 -10.73
C ASP A 15 -4.04 1.88 -12.13
N SER A 16 -3.88 3.18 -12.30
CA SER A 16 -3.30 3.73 -13.54
C SER A 16 -1.94 3.09 -13.82
N GLY A 17 -1.17 2.81 -12.78
CA GLY A 17 -0.03 1.89 -12.81
C GLY A 17 -0.44 0.52 -12.28
N LYS A 18 0.48 -0.44 -12.35
CA LYS A 18 0.21 -1.81 -11.94
C LYS A 18 0.14 -1.96 -10.43
N ILE A 19 -0.92 -2.60 -9.94
CA ILE A 19 -1.04 -3.08 -8.56
C ILE A 19 -1.02 -4.60 -8.58
N THR A 20 -0.07 -5.18 -7.86
CA THR A 20 0.04 -6.62 -7.68
C THR A 20 -0.24 -6.96 -6.22
N ILE A 21 -1.19 -7.85 -5.99
CA ILE A 21 -1.60 -8.28 -4.64
C ILE A 21 -1.50 -9.80 -4.58
N GLY A 22 -0.79 -10.30 -3.58
CA GLY A 22 -0.59 -11.72 -3.37
C GLY A 22 -1.81 -12.45 -2.82
N ASN A 23 -1.56 -13.62 -2.24
CA ASN A 23 -2.59 -14.48 -1.67
C ASN A 23 -2.90 -14.11 -0.22
N ASN A 24 -4.14 -14.37 0.24
CA ASN A 24 -4.55 -14.19 1.63
C ASN A 24 -4.33 -12.76 2.14
N VAL A 25 -4.60 -11.78 1.32
CA VAL A 25 -4.46 -10.37 1.69
C VAL A 25 -5.80 -9.85 2.18
N PHE A 26 -5.79 -9.22 3.35
CA PHE A 26 -6.96 -8.61 3.95
C PHE A 26 -6.79 -7.10 4.00
N ILE A 27 -7.74 -6.39 3.40
CA ILE A 27 -7.74 -4.93 3.34
C ILE A 27 -8.98 -4.42 4.07
N ALA A 28 -8.77 -3.68 5.14
CA ALA A 28 -9.82 -3.11 5.97
C ALA A 28 -10.53 -1.93 5.27
N PRO A 29 -11.62 -1.39 5.85
CA PRO A 29 -12.34 -0.27 5.22
C PRO A 29 -11.47 0.97 5.00
N ASN A 30 -11.79 1.75 3.97
CA ASN A 30 -11.19 3.05 3.68
C ASN A 30 -9.68 3.02 3.42
N VAL A 31 -9.15 1.93 2.93
CA VAL A 31 -7.75 1.84 2.50
C VAL A 31 -7.64 2.34 1.07
N SER A 32 -6.60 3.12 0.79
CA SER A 32 -6.28 3.58 -0.56
C SER A 32 -4.91 3.06 -0.99
N ILE A 33 -4.85 2.41 -2.14
CA ILE A 33 -3.61 1.98 -2.77
C ILE A 33 -3.47 2.77 -4.06
N ILE A 34 -2.40 3.55 -4.17
CA ILE A 34 -2.25 4.58 -5.19
C ILE A 34 -0.99 4.32 -5.99
N THR A 35 -1.12 4.34 -7.32
CA THR A 35 0.02 4.16 -8.23
C THR A 35 0.38 5.42 -9.00
N GLU A 36 -0.47 6.44 -8.96
CA GLU A 36 -0.31 7.63 -9.78
C GLU A 36 0.07 8.84 -8.95
N GLU A 37 0.85 9.72 -9.55
CA GLU A 37 1.21 11.01 -8.96
C GLU A 37 1.40 12.05 -10.06
N HIS A 38 1.14 13.30 -9.71
CA HIS A 38 1.39 14.43 -10.59
C HIS A 38 2.85 14.90 -10.45
N ALA A 39 3.32 15.62 -11.47
CA ALA A 39 4.64 16.22 -11.41
C ALA A 39 4.72 17.24 -10.26
N MET A 40 5.83 17.23 -9.53
CA MET A 40 6.07 18.22 -8.48
C MET A 40 6.37 19.61 -9.05
N ASP A 41 6.99 19.68 -10.22
CA ASP A 41 7.18 20.93 -10.94
C ASP A 41 5.85 21.52 -11.40
N ALA A 42 5.58 22.76 -11.02
CA ALA A 42 4.28 23.39 -11.27
C ALA A 42 3.96 23.53 -12.75
N VAL A 43 4.95 23.83 -13.58
CA VAL A 43 4.76 23.97 -15.04
C VAL A 43 4.42 22.62 -15.66
N GLN A 44 5.18 21.59 -15.32
CA GLN A 44 4.92 20.23 -15.81
C GLN A 44 3.57 19.73 -15.35
N ARG A 45 3.21 20.00 -14.09
CA ARG A 45 1.90 19.63 -13.55
C ARG A 45 0.76 20.32 -14.29
N ALA A 46 0.91 21.60 -14.59
CA ALA A 46 -0.08 22.36 -15.35
C ALA A 46 -0.23 21.86 -16.79
N GLN A 47 0.83 21.26 -17.34
CA GLN A 47 0.81 20.61 -18.66
C GLN A 47 0.16 19.23 -18.62
N GLY A 48 -0.28 18.75 -17.47
CA GLY A 48 -0.95 17.47 -17.33
C GLY A 48 -0.01 16.27 -17.19
N LEU A 49 1.28 16.49 -16.91
CA LEU A 49 2.21 15.38 -16.74
C LEU A 49 1.91 14.60 -15.47
N GLU A 50 1.78 13.30 -15.62
CA GLU A 50 1.55 12.35 -14.55
C GLU A 50 2.58 11.23 -14.64
N TYR A 51 2.88 10.61 -13.49
CA TYR A 51 3.76 9.46 -13.39
C TYR A 51 3.02 8.33 -12.70
N THR A 52 3.38 7.10 -13.05
CA THR A 52 2.89 5.93 -12.34
C THR A 52 4.07 5.12 -11.84
N HIS A 53 3.92 4.59 -10.62
CA HIS A 53 4.88 3.67 -10.03
C HIS A 53 4.11 2.47 -9.47
N PRO A 54 4.53 1.24 -9.79
CA PRO A 54 3.77 0.06 -9.38
C PRO A 54 3.79 -0.11 -7.86
N VAL A 55 2.72 -0.68 -7.35
CA VAL A 55 2.63 -1.10 -5.95
C VAL A 55 2.53 -2.62 -5.91
N THR A 56 3.30 -3.23 -5.02
CA THR A 56 3.29 -4.67 -4.82
C THR A 56 2.99 -4.98 -3.37
N ILE A 57 1.98 -5.81 -3.14
CA ILE A 57 1.61 -6.31 -1.82
C ILE A 57 1.81 -7.81 -1.84
N GLY A 58 2.63 -8.31 -0.92
CA GLY A 58 2.96 -9.72 -0.83
C GLY A 58 1.81 -10.58 -0.30
N ASP A 59 2.14 -11.80 0.07
CA ASP A 59 1.17 -12.75 0.61
C ASP A 59 0.92 -12.50 2.10
N ASN A 60 -0.28 -12.83 2.57
CA ASN A 60 -0.64 -12.81 3.99
C ASN A 60 -0.49 -11.41 4.62
N VAL A 61 -0.72 -10.37 3.86
CA VAL A 61 -0.64 -8.98 4.34
C VAL A 61 -2.00 -8.53 4.85
N TRP A 62 -2.00 -7.84 5.98
CA TRP A 62 -3.18 -7.18 6.52
C TRP A 62 -2.93 -5.67 6.55
N ILE A 63 -3.78 -4.92 5.85
CA ILE A 63 -3.74 -3.46 5.83
C ILE A 63 -4.96 -2.96 6.60
N CYS A 64 -4.70 -2.28 7.72
CA CYS A 64 -5.75 -1.83 8.62
C CYS A 64 -6.46 -0.57 8.11
N THR A 65 -7.60 -0.27 8.73
CA THR A 65 -8.51 0.77 8.25
C THR A 65 -7.84 2.13 8.06
N GLY A 66 -8.20 2.81 6.98
CA GLY A 66 -7.75 4.17 6.69
C GLY A 66 -6.30 4.30 6.24
N ALA A 67 -5.55 3.20 6.10
CA ALA A 67 -4.18 3.27 5.63
C ALA A 67 -4.11 3.72 4.17
N ILE A 68 -3.01 4.37 3.81
CA ILE A 68 -2.73 4.84 2.46
C ILE A 68 -1.39 4.26 2.04
N VAL A 69 -1.36 3.58 0.90
CA VAL A 69 -0.13 3.05 0.29
C VAL A 69 0.21 3.91 -0.92
N LEU A 70 1.37 4.55 -0.87
CA LEU A 70 1.79 5.50 -1.90
C LEU A 70 2.47 4.80 -3.08
N PRO A 71 2.57 5.50 -4.23
CA PRO A 71 3.17 4.94 -5.44
C PRO A 71 4.58 4.38 -5.22
N GLY A 72 4.86 3.25 -5.84
CA GLY A 72 6.19 2.64 -5.83
C GLY A 72 6.50 1.76 -4.62
N VAL A 73 5.56 1.63 -3.67
CA VAL A 73 5.80 0.87 -2.43
C VAL A 73 5.62 -0.63 -2.66
N THR A 74 6.51 -1.41 -2.04
CA THR A 74 6.37 -2.86 -1.88
C THR A 74 6.17 -3.17 -0.40
N ILE A 75 5.11 -3.92 -0.09
CA ILE A 75 4.86 -4.44 1.26
C ILE A 75 5.17 -5.93 1.24
N GLY A 76 6.15 -6.33 2.05
CA GLY A 76 6.61 -7.71 2.12
C GLY A 76 5.61 -8.65 2.76
N ASP A 77 5.79 -9.95 2.51
CA ASP A 77 4.90 -11.00 2.99
C ASP A 77 4.71 -10.97 4.51
N ASN A 78 3.55 -11.37 4.96
CA ASN A 78 3.21 -11.57 6.38
C ASN A 78 3.21 -10.27 7.20
N SER A 79 3.19 -9.11 6.57
CA SER A 79 3.26 -7.82 7.26
C SER A 79 1.87 -7.29 7.62
N VAL A 80 1.83 -6.46 8.64
CA VAL A 80 0.64 -5.76 9.08
C VAL A 80 0.91 -4.27 9.06
N ILE A 81 0.03 -3.52 8.41
CA ILE A 81 0.07 -2.06 8.35
C ILE A 81 -1.01 -1.52 9.28
N GLY A 82 -0.61 -0.75 10.27
CA GLY A 82 -1.54 -0.21 11.27
C GLY A 82 -2.54 0.79 10.71
N ALA A 83 -3.65 0.96 11.44
CA ALA A 83 -4.72 1.87 11.04
C ALA A 83 -4.22 3.31 10.86
N GLY A 84 -4.72 4.00 9.83
CA GLY A 84 -4.39 5.39 9.56
C GLY A 84 -2.95 5.64 9.09
N SER A 85 -2.18 4.60 8.82
CA SER A 85 -0.79 4.73 8.40
C SER A 85 -0.68 5.26 6.97
N VAL A 86 0.40 6.00 6.71
CA VAL A 86 0.76 6.42 5.35
C VAL A 86 2.08 5.78 4.97
N VAL A 87 2.02 4.77 4.10
CA VAL A 87 3.18 3.97 3.72
C VAL A 87 3.90 4.67 2.57
N THR A 88 5.06 5.24 2.88
CA THR A 88 5.86 6.05 1.94
C THR A 88 7.09 5.32 1.41
N LYS A 89 7.47 4.21 2.05
CA LYS A 89 8.65 3.41 1.72
C LYS A 89 8.31 1.94 1.80
N ASP A 90 9.14 1.11 1.19
CA ASP A 90 8.99 -0.34 1.24
C ASP A 90 8.98 -0.86 2.67
N ILE A 91 8.15 -1.85 2.90
CA ILE A 91 8.03 -2.54 4.19
C ILE A 91 8.61 -3.94 4.02
N PRO A 92 9.62 -4.32 4.81
CA PRO A 92 10.19 -5.66 4.74
C PRO A 92 9.19 -6.72 5.21
N PRO A 93 9.38 -7.98 4.82
CA PRO A 93 8.51 -9.07 5.27
C PRO A 93 8.46 -9.18 6.80
N ASN A 94 7.37 -9.76 7.30
CA ASN A 94 7.19 -10.06 8.72
C ASN A 94 7.26 -8.83 9.62
N SER A 95 6.75 -7.70 9.16
CA SER A 95 6.83 -6.44 9.90
C SER A 95 5.48 -5.97 10.37
N LEU A 96 5.45 -5.39 11.58
CA LEU A 96 4.38 -4.51 12.00
C LEU A 96 4.85 -3.08 11.79
N ALA A 97 4.16 -2.33 10.93
CA ALA A 97 4.53 -0.98 10.58
C ALA A 97 3.34 -0.04 10.80
N VAL A 98 3.57 1.11 11.41
CA VAL A 98 2.51 2.05 11.77
C VAL A 98 2.96 3.49 11.60
N GLY A 99 2.01 4.38 11.46
CA GLY A 99 2.20 5.82 11.56
C GLY A 99 2.23 6.57 10.24
N ASN A 100 2.50 7.86 10.35
CA ASN A 100 2.68 8.76 9.21
C ASN A 100 3.90 9.66 9.45
N PRO A 101 5.00 9.46 8.75
CA PRO A 101 5.23 8.36 7.80
C PRO A 101 5.30 7.01 8.52
N CYS A 102 4.84 5.98 7.83
CA CYS A 102 4.79 4.63 8.39
C CYS A 102 6.20 4.10 8.68
N ARG A 103 6.38 3.50 9.85
CA ARG A 103 7.66 2.95 10.32
C ARG A 103 7.46 1.55 10.85
N VAL A 104 8.42 0.69 10.59
CA VAL A 104 8.47 -0.64 11.21
C VAL A 104 8.73 -0.48 12.71
N ILE A 105 7.84 -1.00 13.53
CA ILE A 105 7.98 -0.94 15.00
C ILE A 105 8.41 -2.26 15.61
N ARG A 106 8.19 -3.37 14.94
CA ARG A 106 8.71 -4.68 15.37
C ARG A 106 8.56 -5.72 14.26
N THR A 107 9.28 -6.81 14.42
CA THR A 107 9.15 -8.01 13.60
C THR A 107 8.05 -8.89 14.19
N LEU A 108 7.22 -9.46 13.30
CA LEU A 108 6.19 -10.42 13.68
C LEU A 108 6.74 -11.84 13.57
N GLU A 109 6.53 -12.65 14.59
CA GLU A 109 6.82 -14.08 14.52
C GLU A 109 5.66 -14.81 13.85
N GLN A 110 6.00 -15.75 12.96
CA GLN A 110 5.02 -16.59 12.27
C GLN A 110 5.04 -17.99 12.86
N GLU A 111 3.89 -18.57 12.99
CA GLU A 111 3.72 -19.93 13.48
C GLU A 111 3.70 -20.95 12.33
#